data_4b7a317ba4bdda19d22dbb5e9fb33486
#
_entry.id   4b7a317ba4bdda19d22dbb5e9fb33486
#
_cell.length_a   1.000
_cell.length_b   1.000
_cell.length_c   1.000
_cell.angle_alpha   90.00
_cell.angle_beta   90.00
_cell.angle_gamma   90.00
#
_symmetry.space_group_name_H-M   'P 1'
#
loop_
_entity.id
_entity.type
_entity.pdbx_description
1 polymer ?
#
loop_
_entity_poly.entity_id
_entity_poly.type
_entity_poly.pdbx_seq_one_letter_code
_entity_poly.pdbx_strand_id
1 'polypeptide(L)'
;LRDAGKVAIIDGDSKDILSVVDTGYAVHISRPSDSGRYVYTIGRDAKIVLIDLYMNPPQMVSEIKIGMEARSVETSKYKGYEDKLAIAGAYWPPQYVIMEGDTLEPQKIVSTRGMTVDTQEYHPEPRVAAIVASHQHPEFIVNVKETGKVLLVDYSNPKAITETTLEAARFLHDGGWDSTHRYFLTAANKSNKIAVIDSKERELTALIDV
;
A
#
# COMPACT_ATOMS: atom_id res chain seq x y z
N LEU A 1 -3.76 12.07 13.91
CA LEU A 1 -5.00 12.70 14.41
C LEU A 1 -6.16 12.35 13.49
N ARG A 2 -6.56 11.07 13.52
CA ARG A 2 -7.46 10.44 12.54
C ARG A 2 -8.75 11.22 12.28
N ASP A 3 -9.47 11.53 13.34
CA ASP A 3 -10.81 12.15 13.21
C ASP A 3 -10.74 13.65 12.88
N ALA A 4 -9.58 14.26 13.13
CA ALA A 4 -9.30 15.63 12.72
C ALA A 4 -8.79 15.75 11.27
N GLY A 5 -8.48 14.62 10.61
CA GLY A 5 -7.88 14.62 9.27
C GLY A 5 -6.50 15.29 9.22
N LYS A 6 -5.69 15.09 10.25
CA LYS A 6 -4.38 15.75 10.39
C LYS A 6 -3.29 14.78 10.80
N VAL A 7 -2.06 15.10 10.43
CA VAL A 7 -0.85 14.43 10.91
C VAL A 7 0.02 15.45 11.64
N ALA A 8 0.42 15.11 12.87
CA ALA A 8 1.39 15.88 13.63
C ALA A 8 2.79 15.29 13.39
N ILE A 9 3.75 16.12 13.05
CA ILE A 9 5.17 15.79 12.97
C ILE A 9 5.82 16.25 14.26
N ILE A 10 6.42 15.32 14.97
CA ILE A 10 7.01 15.55 16.31
C ILE A 10 8.50 15.22 16.24
N ASP A 11 9.33 16.11 16.73
CA ASP A 11 10.76 15.88 16.88
C ASP A 11 11.02 14.77 17.92
N GLY A 12 11.82 13.78 17.54
CA GLY A 12 12.08 12.61 18.37
C GLY A 12 12.93 12.91 19.62
N ASP A 13 13.73 13.96 19.58
CA ASP A 13 14.64 14.35 20.68
C ASP A 13 14.02 15.40 21.60
N SER A 14 13.63 16.55 21.06
CA SER A 14 13.04 17.65 21.83
C SER A 14 11.60 17.39 22.27
N LYS A 15 10.86 16.51 21.56
CA LYS A 15 9.42 16.24 21.72
C LYS A 15 8.53 17.40 21.30
N ASP A 16 9.08 18.39 20.63
CA ASP A 16 8.33 19.52 20.11
C ASP A 16 7.50 19.12 18.87
N ILE A 17 6.33 19.75 18.70
CA ILE A 17 5.55 19.63 17.49
C ILE A 17 6.16 20.55 16.43
N LEU A 18 6.77 19.97 15.42
CA LEU A 18 7.36 20.70 14.29
C LEU A 18 6.32 21.27 13.34
N SER A 19 5.28 20.49 13.07
CA SER A 19 4.14 20.93 12.26
C SER A 19 2.92 20.05 12.47
N VAL A 20 1.75 20.58 12.08
CA VAL A 20 0.49 19.83 11.97
C VAL A 20 -0.04 20.04 10.57
N VAL A 21 -0.05 18.99 9.78
CA VAL A 21 -0.40 19.00 8.35
C VAL A 21 -1.82 18.49 8.16
N ASP A 22 -2.62 19.25 7.39
CA ASP A 22 -3.95 18.79 6.96
C ASP A 22 -3.81 17.66 5.94
N THR A 23 -4.58 16.58 6.13
CA THR A 23 -4.59 15.38 5.28
C THR A 23 -6.02 15.06 4.83
N GLY A 24 -6.32 13.83 4.47
CA GLY A 24 -7.67 13.44 4.09
C GLY A 24 -8.56 13.10 5.29
N TYR A 25 -9.86 13.01 5.05
CA TYR A 25 -10.84 12.58 6.06
C TYR A 25 -10.46 11.20 6.65
N ALA A 26 -10.51 11.10 7.96
CA ALA A 26 -10.19 9.90 8.71
C ALA A 26 -8.87 9.26 8.25
N VAL A 27 -7.77 10.06 8.26
CA VAL A 27 -6.43 9.59 7.90
C VAL A 27 -6.11 8.27 8.57
N HIS A 28 -5.67 7.29 7.79
CA HIS A 28 -5.63 5.90 8.25
C HIS A 28 -4.22 5.32 8.24
N ILE A 29 -3.52 5.44 7.14
CA ILE A 29 -2.16 4.93 6.98
C ILE A 29 -1.22 6.10 6.73
N SER A 30 -0.03 6.02 7.35
CA SER A 30 1.12 6.86 7.04
C SER A 30 2.31 5.96 6.77
N ARG A 31 3.00 6.17 5.66
CA ARG A 31 4.19 5.41 5.27
C ARG A 31 5.37 6.35 5.04
N PRO A 32 6.50 6.16 5.75
CA PRO A 32 7.71 6.89 5.43
C PRO A 32 8.30 6.37 4.12
N SER A 33 8.92 7.25 3.36
CA SER A 33 9.78 6.90 2.25
C SER A 33 11.05 6.19 2.73
N ASP A 34 11.73 5.49 1.82
CA ASP A 34 12.96 4.76 2.17
C ASP A 34 14.10 5.73 2.54
N SER A 35 14.18 6.87 1.85
CA SER A 35 15.15 7.94 2.17
C SER A 35 14.86 8.65 3.50
N GLY A 36 13.69 8.48 4.09
CA GLY A 36 13.24 9.22 5.27
C GLY A 36 12.83 10.66 4.99
N ARG A 37 12.86 11.10 3.71
CA ARG A 37 12.50 12.48 3.36
C ARG A 37 11.00 12.71 3.36
N TYR A 38 10.21 11.74 2.86
CA TYR A 38 8.79 11.91 2.66
C TYR A 38 7.95 11.05 3.59
N VAL A 39 6.74 11.54 3.88
CA VAL A 39 5.67 10.74 4.49
C VAL A 39 4.46 10.78 3.57
N TYR A 40 4.01 9.61 3.14
CA TYR A 40 2.77 9.43 2.38
C TYR A 40 1.65 9.10 3.35
N THR A 41 0.56 9.85 3.30
CA THR A 41 -0.62 9.58 4.12
C THR A 41 -1.81 9.33 3.24
N ILE A 42 -2.77 8.52 3.70
CA ILE A 42 -4.03 8.29 3.00
C ILE A 42 -5.21 8.38 3.94
N GLY A 43 -6.23 9.14 3.53
CA GLY A 43 -7.51 9.23 4.20
C GLY A 43 -8.55 8.25 3.63
N ARG A 44 -9.63 8.04 4.39
CA ARG A 44 -10.75 7.22 3.93
C ARG A 44 -11.47 7.79 2.71
N ASP A 45 -11.34 9.09 2.48
CA ASP A 45 -11.85 9.81 1.30
C ASP A 45 -10.98 9.63 0.04
N ALA A 46 -10.03 8.69 0.09
CA ALA A 46 -9.07 8.36 -0.97
C ALA A 46 -8.12 9.51 -1.34
N LYS A 47 -7.95 10.48 -0.43
CA LYS A 47 -6.97 11.55 -0.58
C LYS A 47 -5.61 11.08 -0.06
N ILE A 48 -4.60 11.18 -0.91
CA ILE A 48 -3.19 10.98 -0.55
C ILE A 48 -2.57 12.34 -0.39
N VAL A 49 -1.76 12.51 0.66
CA VAL A 49 -0.96 13.70 0.91
C VAL A 49 0.50 13.30 1.07
N LEU A 50 1.37 13.99 0.34
CA LEU A 50 2.82 13.85 0.43
C LEU A 50 3.37 14.99 1.29
N ILE A 51 4.04 14.61 2.38
CA ILE A 51 4.67 15.54 3.32
C ILE A 51 6.18 15.46 3.15
N ASP A 52 6.84 16.59 2.92
CA ASP A 52 8.31 16.67 2.86
C ASP A 52 8.84 17.06 4.25
N LEU A 53 9.55 16.12 4.88
CA LEU A 53 10.15 16.30 6.21
C LEU A 53 11.42 17.15 6.21
N TYR A 54 12.03 17.37 5.03
CA TYR A 54 13.23 18.19 4.90
C TYR A 54 12.91 19.69 4.78
N MET A 55 11.64 20.03 4.63
CA MET A 55 11.21 21.42 4.72
C MET A 55 11.18 21.87 6.21
N ASN A 56 11.39 23.14 6.44
CA ASN A 56 11.35 23.71 7.80
C ASN A 56 10.34 24.86 7.86
N PRO A 57 9.15 24.65 8.49
CA PRO A 57 8.67 23.40 9.08
C PRO A 57 8.29 22.33 8.00
N PRO A 58 8.20 21.04 8.38
CA PRO A 58 7.66 20.01 7.50
C PRO A 58 6.26 20.37 7.00
N GLN A 59 5.99 20.18 5.70
CA GLN A 59 4.71 20.57 5.11
C GLN A 59 4.31 19.70 3.92
N MET A 60 3.04 19.78 3.54
CA MET A 60 2.51 19.15 2.34
C MET A 60 3.15 19.75 1.10
N VAL A 61 3.62 18.91 0.19
CA VAL A 61 4.20 19.30 -1.11
C VAL A 61 3.37 18.82 -2.30
N SER A 62 2.56 17.81 -2.12
CA SER A 62 1.63 17.32 -3.15
C SER A 62 0.43 16.62 -2.53
N GLU A 63 -0.67 16.60 -3.26
CA GLU A 63 -1.85 15.81 -2.93
C GLU A 63 -2.56 15.30 -4.16
N ILE A 64 -3.21 14.14 -4.06
CA ILE A 64 -4.06 13.57 -5.10
C ILE A 64 -5.22 12.79 -4.50
N LYS A 65 -6.32 12.72 -5.23
CA LYS A 65 -7.45 11.86 -4.91
C LYS A 65 -7.54 10.71 -5.91
N ILE A 66 -7.40 9.46 -5.41
CA ILE A 66 -7.33 8.26 -6.26
C ILE A 66 -8.65 7.51 -6.40
N GLY A 67 -9.69 7.97 -5.75
CA GLY A 67 -11.00 7.34 -5.73
C GLY A 67 -11.97 8.05 -4.80
N MET A 68 -12.98 7.33 -4.33
CA MET A 68 -13.98 7.82 -3.38
C MET A 68 -13.75 7.28 -1.97
N GLU A 69 -13.22 6.06 -1.87
CA GLU A 69 -12.80 5.43 -0.61
C GLU A 69 -11.50 4.65 -0.85
N ALA A 70 -10.54 4.79 0.05
CA ALA A 70 -9.27 4.09 -0.02
C ALA A 70 -8.71 3.81 1.38
N ARG A 71 -7.64 2.99 1.44
CA ARG A 71 -7.13 2.61 2.75
C ARG A 71 -5.63 2.35 2.80
N SER A 72 -4.95 2.06 1.71
CA SER A 72 -3.54 1.70 1.72
C SER A 72 -2.71 2.54 0.77
N VAL A 73 -1.51 2.88 1.21
CA VAL A 73 -0.47 3.56 0.44
C VAL A 73 0.88 2.96 0.80
N GLU A 74 1.77 2.85 -0.16
CA GLU A 74 3.14 2.39 0.04
C GLU A 74 4.06 3.08 -0.97
N THR A 75 5.37 3.04 -0.74
CA THR A 75 6.40 3.60 -1.63
C THR A 75 7.44 2.54 -1.99
N SER A 76 8.10 2.70 -3.13
CA SER A 76 9.15 1.78 -3.57
C SER A 76 10.37 1.87 -2.65
N LYS A 77 10.84 0.70 -2.20
CA LYS A 77 11.94 0.56 -1.22
C LYS A 77 13.07 -0.35 -1.71
N TYR A 78 12.88 -0.99 -2.86
CA TYR A 78 13.91 -1.85 -3.41
C TYR A 78 15.12 -1.03 -3.88
N LYS A 79 16.32 -1.53 -3.59
CA LYS A 79 17.59 -0.86 -3.91
C LYS A 79 17.68 -0.40 -5.36
N GLY A 80 17.92 0.88 -5.56
CA GLY A 80 17.98 1.56 -6.87
C GLY A 80 16.64 2.11 -7.35
N TYR A 81 15.55 1.84 -6.60
CA TYR A 81 14.19 2.34 -6.87
C TYR A 81 13.60 3.12 -5.68
N GLU A 82 14.42 3.38 -4.68
CA GLU A 82 13.99 4.08 -3.47
C GLU A 82 13.26 5.38 -3.84
N ASP A 83 12.07 5.56 -3.29
CA ASP A 83 11.19 6.74 -3.44
C ASP A 83 10.80 7.12 -4.88
N LYS A 84 11.11 6.29 -5.88
CA LYS A 84 10.76 6.60 -7.29
C LYS A 84 9.28 6.47 -7.58
N LEU A 85 8.63 5.52 -6.94
CA LEU A 85 7.22 5.25 -7.15
C LEU A 85 6.46 5.19 -5.82
N ALA A 86 5.20 5.59 -5.87
CA ALA A 86 4.21 5.32 -4.84
C ALA A 86 3.06 4.52 -5.44
N ILE A 87 2.40 3.71 -4.60
CA ILE A 87 1.21 2.96 -4.95
C ILE A 87 0.14 3.18 -3.90
N ALA A 88 -1.11 3.30 -4.32
CA ALA A 88 -2.22 3.39 -3.38
C ALA A 88 -3.40 2.54 -3.84
N GLY A 89 -4.07 1.93 -2.87
CA GLY A 89 -5.18 1.02 -3.07
C GLY A 89 -6.51 1.61 -2.66
N ALA A 90 -7.47 1.59 -3.58
CA ALA A 90 -8.83 2.07 -3.36
C ALA A 90 -9.78 0.92 -3.00
N TYR A 91 -10.82 1.27 -2.23
CA TYR A 91 -11.98 0.45 -2.00
C TYR A 91 -13.02 0.70 -3.09
N TRP A 92 -13.21 1.98 -3.45
CA TRP A 92 -14.10 2.36 -4.54
C TRP A 92 -13.53 3.55 -5.33
N PRO A 93 -13.43 3.45 -6.67
CA PRO A 93 -13.56 2.20 -7.43
C PRO A 93 -12.51 1.17 -7.02
N PRO A 94 -12.75 -0.16 -7.16
CA PRO A 94 -11.81 -1.20 -6.79
C PRO A 94 -10.62 -1.21 -7.76
N GLN A 95 -9.53 -0.58 -7.34
CA GLN A 95 -8.34 -0.35 -8.15
C GLN A 95 -7.12 -0.05 -7.29
N TYR A 96 -5.95 -0.15 -7.88
CA TYR A 96 -4.77 0.51 -7.36
C TYR A 96 -4.23 1.51 -8.38
N VAL A 97 -3.54 2.53 -7.87
CA VAL A 97 -2.92 3.59 -8.68
C VAL A 97 -1.45 3.64 -8.37
N ILE A 98 -0.62 3.59 -9.41
CA ILE A 98 0.83 3.80 -9.32
C ILE A 98 1.12 5.24 -9.74
N MET A 99 1.99 5.90 -8.98
CA MET A 99 2.29 7.32 -9.10
C MET A 99 3.80 7.54 -9.00
N GLU A 100 4.28 8.65 -9.53
CA GLU A 100 5.61 9.15 -9.20
C GLU A 100 5.72 9.40 -7.68
N GLY A 101 6.87 9.04 -7.12
CA GLY A 101 7.05 9.07 -5.66
C GLY A 101 7.17 10.48 -5.07
N ASP A 102 7.72 11.42 -5.82
CA ASP A 102 8.00 12.79 -5.35
C ASP A 102 6.93 13.81 -5.74
N THR A 103 6.07 13.49 -6.72
CA THR A 103 5.04 14.40 -7.24
C THR A 103 3.63 13.91 -7.06
N LEU A 104 3.42 12.59 -6.86
CA LEU A 104 2.15 11.86 -6.92
C LEU A 104 1.49 11.90 -8.31
N GLU A 105 2.23 12.19 -9.38
CA GLU A 105 1.67 12.16 -10.74
C GLU A 105 1.27 10.72 -11.12
N PRO A 106 0.00 10.47 -11.51
CA PRO A 106 -0.48 9.13 -11.82
C PRO A 106 0.19 8.56 -13.07
N GLN A 107 0.74 7.35 -12.96
CA GLN A 107 1.38 6.62 -14.06
C GLN A 107 0.49 5.51 -14.58
N LYS A 108 -0.20 4.79 -13.68
CA LYS A 108 -1.03 3.64 -14.06
C LYS A 108 -2.18 3.44 -13.09
N ILE A 109 -3.34 3.14 -13.63
CA ILE A 109 -4.53 2.74 -12.88
C ILE A 109 -4.90 1.32 -13.30
N VAL A 110 -5.05 0.42 -12.33
CA VAL A 110 -5.36 -0.98 -12.58
C VAL A 110 -6.58 -1.39 -11.76
N SER A 111 -7.59 -1.93 -12.44
CA SER A 111 -8.79 -2.49 -11.80
C SER A 111 -8.46 -3.82 -11.13
N THR A 112 -8.98 -4.02 -9.92
CA THR A 112 -8.84 -5.27 -9.17
C THR A 112 -10.04 -6.22 -9.30
N ARG A 113 -11.04 -5.87 -10.12
CA ARG A 113 -12.20 -6.73 -10.40
C ARG A 113 -11.77 -8.07 -10.98
N GLY A 114 -12.44 -9.14 -10.59
CA GLY A 114 -12.08 -10.47 -11.10
C GLY A 114 -12.76 -11.61 -10.38
N MET A 115 -12.33 -12.82 -10.69
CA MET A 115 -12.87 -14.05 -10.11
C MET A 115 -12.28 -14.28 -8.72
N THR A 116 -13.11 -14.80 -7.81
CA THR A 116 -12.70 -15.27 -6.49
C THR A 116 -11.91 -16.57 -6.60
N VAL A 117 -10.96 -16.79 -5.68
CA VAL A 117 -10.07 -17.97 -5.71
C VAL A 117 -10.77 -19.27 -5.33
N ASP A 118 -11.87 -19.21 -4.57
CA ASP A 118 -12.59 -20.37 -4.03
C ASP A 118 -13.77 -20.82 -4.88
N THR A 119 -14.67 -19.90 -5.25
CA THR A 119 -15.90 -20.22 -5.98
C THR A 119 -15.82 -19.91 -7.47
N GLN A 120 -14.78 -19.21 -7.93
CA GLN A 120 -14.62 -18.72 -9.29
C GLN A 120 -15.80 -17.85 -9.75
N GLU A 121 -16.42 -17.13 -8.81
CA GLU A 121 -17.47 -16.16 -9.09
C GLU A 121 -16.86 -14.78 -9.33
N TYR A 122 -17.42 -14.04 -10.28
CA TYR A 122 -16.98 -12.67 -10.53
C TYR A 122 -17.36 -11.75 -9.37
N HIS A 123 -16.36 -11.06 -8.81
CA HIS A 123 -16.56 -10.05 -7.80
C HIS A 123 -16.37 -8.65 -8.39
N PRO A 124 -17.40 -7.79 -8.37
CA PRO A 124 -17.35 -6.45 -8.99
C PRO A 124 -16.60 -5.42 -8.15
N GLU A 125 -16.44 -5.64 -6.84
CA GLU A 125 -15.93 -4.68 -5.87
C GLU A 125 -14.87 -5.26 -4.91
N PRO A 126 -13.81 -5.92 -5.42
CA PRO A 126 -12.78 -6.44 -4.54
C PRO A 126 -11.85 -5.30 -4.10
N ARG A 127 -11.85 -5.01 -2.80
CA ARG A 127 -11.11 -3.91 -2.20
C ARG A 127 -9.62 -4.22 -2.08
N VAL A 128 -8.78 -3.22 -2.28
CA VAL A 128 -7.36 -3.31 -1.95
C VAL A 128 -7.19 -3.04 -0.45
N ALA A 129 -6.88 -4.08 0.33
CA ALA A 129 -6.82 -3.97 1.79
C ALA A 129 -5.48 -3.47 2.30
N ALA A 130 -4.38 -4.11 1.88
CA ALA A 130 -3.03 -3.70 2.25
C ALA A 130 -2.10 -3.74 1.05
N ILE A 131 -1.08 -2.90 1.10
CA ILE A 131 0.04 -2.90 0.16
C ILE A 131 1.33 -2.82 0.98
N VAL A 132 2.33 -3.62 0.59
CA VAL A 132 3.68 -3.54 1.15
C VAL A 132 4.71 -3.55 0.02
N ALA A 133 5.87 -2.95 0.24
CA ALA A 133 6.99 -3.02 -0.67
C ALA A 133 7.81 -4.29 -0.42
N SER A 134 8.16 -5.02 -1.46
CA SER A 134 9.07 -6.15 -1.37
C SER A 134 10.50 -5.68 -1.10
N HIS A 135 11.24 -6.48 -0.30
CA HIS A 135 12.66 -6.29 -0.04
C HIS A 135 13.54 -7.17 -0.93
N GLN A 136 12.94 -8.13 -1.65
CA GLN A 136 13.64 -9.12 -2.47
C GLN A 136 13.65 -8.78 -3.96
N HIS A 137 12.62 -8.07 -4.43
CA HIS A 137 12.41 -7.66 -5.81
C HIS A 137 11.86 -6.24 -5.89
N PRO A 138 12.00 -5.53 -7.03
CA PRO A 138 11.36 -4.23 -7.26
C PRO A 138 9.86 -4.41 -7.48
N GLU A 139 9.14 -4.78 -6.41
CA GLU A 139 7.73 -5.15 -6.44
C GLU A 139 6.95 -4.53 -5.28
N PHE A 140 5.68 -4.24 -5.56
CA PHE A 140 4.67 -4.08 -4.53
C PHE A 140 3.87 -5.37 -4.38
N ILE A 141 3.53 -5.74 -3.16
CA ILE A 141 2.64 -6.86 -2.84
C ILE A 141 1.29 -6.28 -2.43
N VAL A 142 0.26 -6.59 -3.21
CA VAL A 142 -1.07 -5.98 -3.08
C VAL A 142 -2.10 -7.04 -2.70
N ASN A 143 -2.74 -6.88 -1.54
CA ASN A 143 -3.80 -7.77 -1.07
C ASN A 143 -5.15 -7.34 -1.65
N VAL A 144 -5.76 -8.20 -2.48
CA VAL A 144 -7.12 -8.00 -3.02
C VAL A 144 -8.11 -8.81 -2.20
N LYS A 145 -8.82 -8.12 -1.33
CA LYS A 145 -9.52 -8.70 -0.19
C LYS A 145 -10.56 -9.75 -0.56
N GLU A 146 -11.54 -9.38 -1.37
CA GLU A 146 -12.70 -10.24 -1.62
C GLU A 146 -12.43 -11.33 -2.65
N THR A 147 -11.50 -11.13 -3.57
CA THR A 147 -11.10 -12.18 -4.52
C THR A 147 -10.15 -13.18 -3.88
N GLY A 148 -9.40 -12.79 -2.86
CA GLY A 148 -8.40 -13.64 -2.20
C GLY A 148 -7.09 -13.73 -2.97
N LYS A 149 -6.85 -12.80 -3.89
CA LYS A 149 -5.63 -12.71 -4.69
C LYS A 149 -4.59 -11.82 -4.02
N VAL A 150 -3.34 -12.23 -4.12
CA VAL A 150 -2.18 -11.39 -3.83
C VAL A 150 -1.51 -11.08 -5.15
N LEU A 151 -1.35 -9.80 -5.46
CA LEU A 151 -0.74 -9.35 -6.71
C LEU A 151 0.71 -8.91 -6.41
N LEU A 152 1.65 -9.48 -7.15
CA LEU A 152 3.05 -9.03 -7.17
C LEU A 152 3.19 -8.06 -8.35
N VAL A 153 3.27 -6.78 -8.06
CA VAL A 153 3.29 -5.70 -9.04
C VAL A 153 4.72 -5.28 -9.27
N ASP A 154 5.33 -5.80 -10.33
CA ASP A 154 6.72 -5.57 -10.70
C ASP A 154 6.89 -4.21 -11.38
N TYR A 155 7.70 -3.35 -10.78
CA TYR A 155 8.05 -2.03 -11.28
C TYR A 155 9.51 -1.92 -11.75
N SER A 156 10.19 -3.05 -12.01
CA SER A 156 11.57 -3.04 -12.55
C SER A 156 11.68 -2.24 -13.85
N ASN A 157 10.60 -2.22 -14.64
CA ASN A 157 10.42 -1.29 -15.74
C ASN A 157 9.17 -0.41 -15.49
N PRO A 158 9.34 0.82 -14.97
CA PRO A 158 8.20 1.70 -14.66
C PRO A 158 7.29 2.01 -15.86
N LYS A 159 7.82 1.90 -17.10
CA LYS A 159 7.05 2.12 -18.33
C LYS A 159 6.25 0.88 -18.77
N ALA A 160 6.56 -0.28 -18.22
CA ALA A 160 5.94 -1.55 -18.57
C ALA A 160 5.73 -2.42 -17.31
N ILE A 161 5.00 -1.88 -16.35
CA ILE A 161 4.66 -2.55 -15.10
C ILE A 161 3.88 -3.83 -15.39
N THR A 162 4.34 -4.94 -14.82
CA THR A 162 3.73 -6.26 -14.95
C THR A 162 3.17 -6.75 -13.63
N GLU A 163 2.29 -7.73 -13.68
CA GLU A 163 1.60 -8.27 -12.52
C GLU A 163 1.65 -9.80 -12.54
N THR A 164 2.02 -10.40 -11.41
CA THR A 164 1.88 -11.82 -11.15
C THR A 164 0.83 -12.01 -10.07
N THR A 165 -0.14 -12.89 -10.32
CA THR A 165 -1.22 -13.19 -9.38
C THR A 165 -0.91 -14.47 -8.61
N LEU A 166 -0.99 -14.41 -7.28
CA LEU A 166 -0.98 -15.56 -6.39
C LEU A 166 -2.40 -15.77 -5.83
N GLU A 167 -2.91 -16.98 -5.94
CA GLU A 167 -4.21 -17.36 -5.38
C GLU A 167 -4.04 -17.81 -3.93
N ALA A 168 -4.54 -17.00 -2.98
CA ALA A 168 -4.43 -17.25 -1.56
C ALA A 168 -5.79 -17.63 -0.94
N ALA A 169 -6.33 -16.81 -0.07
CA ALA A 169 -7.63 -17.01 0.56
C ALA A 169 -8.42 -15.71 0.60
N ARG A 170 -9.74 -15.78 0.49
CA ARG A 170 -10.61 -14.58 0.54
C ARG A 170 -10.50 -13.86 1.87
N PHE A 171 -10.81 -12.58 1.84
CA PHE A 171 -10.82 -11.67 2.99
C PHE A 171 -9.44 -11.36 3.55
N LEU A 172 -8.42 -11.31 2.66
CA LEU A 172 -7.12 -10.78 2.98
C LEU A 172 -7.23 -9.37 3.57
N HIS A 173 -6.43 -9.09 4.58
CA HIS A 173 -6.40 -7.79 5.24
C HIS A 173 -4.96 -7.35 5.47
N ASP A 174 -4.62 -6.99 6.71
CA ASP A 174 -3.28 -6.54 7.04
C ASP A 174 -2.31 -7.73 7.12
N GLY A 175 -1.04 -7.44 7.01
CA GLY A 175 0.04 -8.39 7.13
C GLY A 175 1.33 -7.73 7.59
N GLY A 176 2.35 -8.54 7.76
CA GLY A 176 3.68 -8.09 8.18
C GLY A 176 4.76 -9.01 7.64
N TRP A 177 5.98 -8.48 7.66
CA TRP A 177 7.18 -9.22 7.29
C TRP A 177 7.70 -10.04 8.46
N ASP A 178 8.28 -11.18 8.17
CA ASP A 178 9.16 -11.87 9.11
C ASP A 178 10.47 -11.08 9.32
N SER A 179 11.29 -11.48 10.29
CA SER A 179 12.53 -10.78 10.61
C SER A 179 13.58 -10.80 9.49
N THR A 180 13.44 -11.70 8.51
CA THR A 180 14.33 -11.78 7.35
C THR A 180 13.88 -10.91 6.18
N HIS A 181 12.66 -10.34 6.25
CA HIS A 181 11.99 -9.65 5.15
C HIS A 181 11.87 -10.49 3.87
N ARG A 182 11.83 -11.81 4.01
CA ARG A 182 11.59 -12.75 2.92
C ARG A 182 10.13 -13.18 2.87
N TYR A 183 9.54 -13.48 4.01
CA TYR A 183 8.18 -13.97 4.09
C TYR A 183 7.21 -12.87 4.50
N PHE A 184 6.23 -12.61 3.65
CA PHE A 184 5.11 -11.74 3.97
C PHE A 184 3.93 -12.59 4.43
N LEU A 185 3.48 -12.35 5.66
CA LEU A 185 2.36 -13.05 6.27
C LEU A 185 1.14 -12.12 6.25
N THR A 186 0.02 -12.58 5.72
CA THR A 186 -1.21 -11.78 5.68
C THR A 186 -2.41 -12.57 6.18
N ALA A 187 -3.23 -11.92 7.00
CA ALA A 187 -4.42 -12.52 7.57
C ALA A 187 -5.59 -12.49 6.58
N ALA A 188 -6.19 -13.66 6.35
CA ALA A 188 -7.48 -13.82 5.68
C ALA A 188 -8.57 -14.02 6.74
N ASN A 189 -8.96 -12.91 7.40
CA ASN A 189 -9.63 -12.91 8.70
C ASN A 189 -11.02 -13.59 8.72
N LYS A 190 -11.78 -13.58 7.62
CA LYS A 190 -13.06 -14.33 7.54
C LYS A 190 -12.90 -15.76 7.05
N SER A 191 -11.74 -16.12 6.55
CA SER A 191 -11.40 -17.48 6.13
C SER A 191 -10.65 -18.24 7.21
N ASN A 192 -10.38 -17.62 8.36
CA ASN A 192 -9.59 -18.19 9.46
C ASN A 192 -8.25 -18.76 8.97
N LYS A 193 -7.55 -17.98 8.14
CA LYS A 193 -6.27 -18.41 7.54
C LYS A 193 -5.24 -17.30 7.60
N ILE A 194 -3.98 -17.71 7.63
CA ILE A 194 -2.83 -16.85 7.36
C ILE A 194 -2.20 -17.34 6.06
N ALA A 195 -2.09 -16.46 5.08
CA ALA A 195 -1.33 -16.72 3.86
C ALA A 195 0.14 -16.31 4.06
N VAL A 196 1.05 -17.18 3.68
CA VAL A 196 2.50 -16.96 3.74
C VAL A 196 3.03 -16.88 2.32
N ILE A 197 3.53 -15.72 1.94
CA ILE A 197 4.11 -15.45 0.63
C ILE A 197 5.62 -15.41 0.76
N ASP A 198 6.32 -16.26 0.01
CA ASP A 198 7.77 -16.15 -0.19
C ASP A 198 8.02 -15.09 -1.27
N SER A 199 8.43 -13.91 -0.84
CA SER A 199 8.67 -12.80 -1.77
C SER A 199 9.92 -13.00 -2.61
N LYS A 200 10.86 -13.86 -2.19
CA LYS A 200 12.05 -14.20 -2.96
C LYS A 200 11.73 -15.14 -4.12
N GLU A 201 10.98 -16.21 -3.85
CA GLU A 201 10.58 -17.19 -4.87
C GLU A 201 9.29 -16.78 -5.60
N ARG A 202 8.61 -15.71 -5.13
CA ARG A 202 7.39 -15.14 -5.73
C ARG A 202 6.23 -16.14 -5.76
N GLU A 203 6.00 -16.83 -4.65
CA GLU A 203 5.00 -17.89 -4.53
C GLU A 203 4.23 -17.85 -3.21
N LEU A 204 3.06 -18.46 -3.19
CA LEU A 204 2.32 -18.78 -1.98
C LEU A 204 2.93 -20.06 -1.37
N THR A 205 3.65 -19.91 -0.28
CA THR A 205 4.32 -21.04 0.41
C THR A 205 3.35 -21.84 1.27
N ALA A 206 2.43 -21.19 1.97
CA ALA A 206 1.49 -21.86 2.84
C ALA A 206 0.19 -21.07 3.05
N LEU A 207 -0.90 -21.83 3.32
CA LEU A 207 -2.12 -21.33 3.93
C LEU A 207 -2.29 -22.07 5.26
N ILE A 208 -2.20 -21.32 6.35
CA ILE A 208 -2.25 -21.86 7.71
C ILE A 208 -3.64 -21.61 8.31
N ASP A 209 -4.31 -22.64 8.78
CA ASP A 209 -5.57 -22.52 9.53
C ASP A 209 -5.31 -22.00 10.95
N VAL A 210 -6.16 -21.05 11.43
CA VAL A 210 -6.06 -20.40 12.74
C VAL A 210 -7.41 -20.32 13.43
#